data_58eb00e2a972291f0329d02e6eabc352
#
_entry.id   58eb00e2a972291f0329d02e6eabc352
#
_cell.length_a   1.000
_cell.length_b   1.000
_cell.length_c   1.000
_cell.angle_alpha   90.00
_cell.angle_beta   90.00
_cell.angle_gamma   90.00
#
_symmetry.space_group_name_H-M   'P 1'
#
loop_
_entity.id
_entity.type
_entity.pdbx_description
1 polymer ?
#
loop_
_entity_poly.entity_id
_entity_poly.type
_entity_poly.pdbx_seq_one_letter_code
_entity_poly.pdbx_strand_id
1 'polypeptide(L)'
;MCEKGELYSSIADSVNDLAGMDKQKIKQTFFQMFFSKSGNNHGIAGELKQMFPQTIGYIKQIKNEDPDTKGYYSILLQRLESEFILGKVCKRLYKEHPKAPVFTKHDSVYTTEEYRLKLLQIMHEESELLFGVSPTFRPC
;
A
#
# COMPACT_ATOMS: atom_id res chain seq x y z
N MET A 1 2.76 -10.39 10.32
CA MET A 1 2.03 -9.26 10.97
C MET A 1 1.15 -8.50 10.00
N CYS A 2 1.67 -7.94 8.90
CA CYS A 2 0.83 -7.22 7.91
C CYS A 2 -0.21 -8.11 7.21
N GLU A 3 0.12 -9.36 6.94
CA GLU A 3 -0.75 -10.31 6.21
C GLU A 3 -2.05 -10.65 6.95
N LYS A 4 -2.05 -10.58 8.29
CA LYS A 4 -3.22 -10.89 9.11
C LYS A 4 -4.09 -9.67 9.46
N GLY A 5 -3.73 -8.47 9.01
CA GLY A 5 -4.44 -7.24 9.35
C GLY A 5 -4.30 -6.82 10.83
N GLU A 6 -3.32 -7.38 11.54
CA GLU A 6 -3.07 -7.13 12.97
C GLU A 6 -2.07 -6.00 13.24
N LEU A 7 -1.52 -5.38 12.18
CA LEU A 7 -0.48 -4.37 12.30
C LEU A 7 -0.86 -3.23 13.26
N TYR A 8 -2.06 -2.68 13.09
CA TYR A 8 -2.50 -1.54 13.92
C TYR A 8 -2.77 -1.92 15.37
N SER A 9 -3.24 -3.13 15.60
CA SER A 9 -3.45 -3.65 16.96
C SER A 9 -2.10 -3.86 17.65
N SER A 10 -1.12 -4.46 16.97
CA SER A 10 0.22 -4.64 17.51
C SER A 10 0.95 -3.32 17.78
N ILE A 11 0.73 -2.31 16.95
CA ILE A 11 1.25 -0.96 17.18
C ILE A 11 0.59 -0.34 18.41
N ALA A 12 -0.75 -0.45 18.56
CA ALA A 12 -1.47 0.07 19.71
C ALA A 12 -1.00 -0.54 21.04
N ASP A 13 -0.73 -1.84 21.03
CA ASP A 13 -0.28 -2.58 22.23
C ASP A 13 1.16 -2.24 22.62
N SER A 14 1.97 -1.78 21.66
CA SER A 14 3.40 -1.53 21.86
C SER A 14 3.74 -0.07 22.15
N VAL A 15 2.80 0.85 21.97
CA VAL A 15 3.00 2.30 22.09
C VAL A 15 2.11 2.85 23.20
N ASN A 16 2.72 3.26 24.31
CA ASN A 16 2.00 3.73 25.50
C ASN A 16 1.07 4.93 25.21
N ASP A 17 1.46 5.84 24.32
CA ASP A 17 0.66 7.01 23.92
C ASP A 17 -0.54 6.64 23.03
N LEU A 18 -0.58 5.41 22.51
CA LEU A 18 -1.68 4.87 21.72
C LEU A 18 -2.58 3.93 22.54
N ALA A 19 -2.19 3.61 23.76
CA ALA A 19 -2.97 2.76 24.65
C ALA A 19 -4.37 3.41 24.90
N GLY A 20 -5.42 2.70 24.50
CA GLY A 20 -6.79 3.20 24.59
C GLY A 20 -7.28 4.05 23.41
N MET A 21 -6.47 4.26 22.38
CA MET A 21 -6.92 4.91 21.16
C MET A 21 -7.71 3.93 20.27
N ASP A 22 -8.76 4.46 19.63
CA ASP A 22 -9.49 3.74 18.59
C ASP A 22 -8.57 3.39 17.40
N LYS A 23 -8.72 2.17 16.88
CA LYS A 23 -7.99 1.66 15.71
C LYS A 23 -7.99 2.63 14.52
N GLN A 24 -9.12 3.33 14.32
CA GLN A 24 -9.25 4.30 13.23
C GLN A 24 -8.33 5.51 13.44
N LYS A 25 -8.19 5.96 14.66
CA LYS A 25 -7.32 7.09 15.02
C LYS A 25 -5.86 6.74 14.89
N ILE A 26 -5.47 5.52 15.28
CA ILE A 26 -4.11 4.97 15.08
C ILE A 26 -3.79 4.92 13.58
N LYS A 27 -4.71 4.39 12.77
CA LYS A 27 -4.58 4.36 11.31
C LYS A 27 -4.41 5.77 10.71
N GLN A 28 -5.22 6.74 11.14
CA GLN A 28 -5.12 8.13 10.67
C GLN A 28 -3.76 8.75 11.00
N THR A 29 -3.28 8.57 12.22
CA THR A 29 -1.97 9.09 12.64
C THR A 29 -0.83 8.45 11.85
N PHE A 30 -0.90 7.15 11.64
CA PHE A 30 0.05 6.42 10.81
C PHE A 30 0.08 6.98 9.38
N PHE A 31 -1.09 7.16 8.76
CA PHE A 31 -1.19 7.76 7.43
C PHE A 31 -0.69 9.20 7.39
N GLN A 32 -1.00 10.02 8.38
CA GLN A 32 -0.48 11.39 8.44
C GLN A 32 1.03 11.42 8.45
N MET A 33 1.67 10.54 9.22
CA MET A 33 3.13 10.44 9.25
C MET A 33 3.71 10.01 7.89
N PHE A 34 3.13 9.01 7.25
CA PHE A 34 3.63 8.49 5.98
C PHE A 34 3.39 9.44 4.82
N PHE A 35 2.22 10.07 4.77
CA PHE A 35 1.76 10.85 3.61
C PHE A 35 1.97 12.35 3.75
N SER A 36 2.31 12.87 4.93
CA SER A 36 2.70 14.27 5.09
C SER A 36 4.03 14.55 4.37
N LYS A 37 4.24 15.81 4.00
CA LYS A 37 5.51 16.28 3.45
C LYS A 37 6.65 16.05 4.45
N SER A 38 7.87 15.82 3.93
CA SER A 38 9.07 15.70 4.75
C SER A 38 9.23 16.90 5.70
N GLY A 39 9.48 16.62 6.98
CA GLY A 39 9.66 17.66 8.00
C GLY A 39 8.51 17.80 9.01
N ASN A 40 7.32 17.28 8.75
CA ASN A 40 6.25 17.25 9.76
C ASN A 40 6.48 16.11 10.77
N ASN A 41 7.10 16.42 11.90
CA ASN A 41 7.27 15.48 13.01
C ASN A 41 6.13 15.71 14.01
N HIS A 42 5.08 14.90 13.94
CA HIS A 42 4.04 14.85 14.97
C HIS A 42 4.39 13.80 16.04
N GLY A 43 3.94 14.01 17.29
CA GLY A 43 4.37 13.28 18.50
C GLY A 43 4.57 11.75 18.39
N ILE A 44 3.63 11.04 17.77
CA ILE A 44 3.71 9.58 17.57
C ILE A 44 4.81 9.16 16.54
N ALA A 45 5.26 10.08 15.70
CA ALA A 45 6.32 9.80 14.74
C ALA A 45 7.64 9.42 15.41
N GLY A 46 7.89 9.89 16.63
CA GLY A 46 9.06 9.52 17.44
C GLY A 46 9.04 8.05 17.84
N GLU A 47 7.91 7.58 18.34
CA GLU A 47 7.74 6.20 18.81
C GLU A 47 7.72 5.20 17.64
N LEU A 48 7.03 5.52 16.56
CA LEU A 48 7.06 4.70 15.34
C LEU A 48 8.46 4.61 14.73
N LYS A 49 9.27 5.67 14.88
CA LYS A 49 10.68 5.63 14.47
C LYS A 49 11.51 4.67 15.32
N GLN A 50 11.20 4.54 16.61
CA GLN A 50 11.87 3.57 17.50
C GLN A 50 11.46 2.14 17.18
N MET A 51 10.18 1.90 16.86
CA MET A 51 9.66 0.57 16.50
C MET A 51 10.12 0.11 15.10
N PHE A 52 10.17 1.02 14.15
CA PHE A 52 10.46 0.73 12.74
C PHE A 52 11.55 1.65 12.17
N PRO A 53 12.78 1.66 12.75
CA PRO A 53 13.81 2.63 12.40
C PRO A 53 14.24 2.54 10.92
N GLN A 54 14.38 1.32 10.40
CA GLN A 54 14.77 1.09 9.01
C GLN A 54 13.68 1.56 8.03
N THR A 55 12.43 1.19 8.27
CA THR A 55 11.29 1.58 7.42
C THR A 55 11.11 3.10 7.38
N ILE A 56 11.15 3.75 8.55
CA ILE A 56 11.03 5.21 8.64
C ILE A 56 12.23 5.91 8.01
N GLY A 57 13.43 5.37 8.20
CA GLY A 57 14.65 5.85 7.54
C GLY A 57 14.53 5.82 6.02
N TYR A 58 14.10 4.69 5.47
CA TYR A 58 13.89 4.50 4.04
C TYR A 58 12.83 5.45 3.45
N ILE A 59 11.69 5.60 4.14
CA ILE A 59 10.64 6.53 3.70
C ILE A 59 11.15 7.99 3.69
N LYS A 60 11.93 8.38 4.70
CA LYS A 60 12.54 9.72 4.73
C LYS A 60 13.52 9.93 3.59
N GLN A 61 14.34 8.93 3.31
CA GLN A 61 15.28 8.96 2.19
C GLN A 61 14.52 9.17 0.86
N ILE A 62 13.51 8.37 0.57
CA ILE A 62 12.68 8.52 -0.64
C ILE A 62 12.06 9.92 -0.72
N LYS A 63 11.51 10.44 0.38
CA LYS A 63 10.89 11.77 0.41
C LYS A 63 11.87 12.90 0.11
N ASN A 64 13.13 12.73 0.45
CA ASN A 64 14.16 13.76 0.29
C ASN A 64 14.91 13.66 -1.04
N GLU A 65 15.11 12.45 -1.54
CA GLU A 65 16.01 12.18 -2.68
C GLU A 65 15.27 12.09 -4.01
N ASP A 66 13.99 11.75 -4.01
CA ASP A 66 13.21 11.66 -5.25
C ASP A 66 12.52 13.00 -5.56
N PRO A 67 13.03 13.77 -6.52
CA PRO A 67 12.45 15.07 -6.89
C PRO A 67 11.04 14.93 -7.46
N ASP A 68 10.71 13.78 -8.02
CA ASP A 68 9.42 13.50 -8.63
C ASP A 68 8.32 13.31 -7.59
N THR A 69 8.65 12.91 -6.38
CA THR A 69 7.69 12.81 -5.27
C THR A 69 7.40 14.15 -4.62
N LYS A 70 8.23 15.17 -4.86
CA LYS A 70 8.13 16.50 -4.23
C LYS A 70 8.04 16.43 -2.70
N GLY A 71 8.68 15.43 -2.10
CA GLY A 71 8.65 15.14 -0.66
C GLY A 71 7.38 14.41 -0.18
N TYR A 72 6.52 13.92 -1.07
CA TYR A 72 5.33 13.15 -0.72
C TYR A 72 5.48 11.67 -1.09
N TYR A 73 5.62 10.83 -0.11
CA TYR A 73 5.68 9.38 -0.30
C TYR A 73 4.41 8.79 -0.95
N SER A 74 3.26 9.45 -0.75
CA SER A 74 1.99 9.07 -1.40
C SER A 74 2.06 9.10 -2.92
N ILE A 75 2.84 9.99 -3.52
CA ILE A 75 3.01 10.07 -4.98
C ILE A 75 3.70 8.81 -5.50
N LEU A 76 4.75 8.36 -4.80
CA LEU A 76 5.43 7.11 -5.16
C LEU A 76 4.47 5.92 -5.07
N LEU A 77 3.72 5.81 -3.96
CA LEU A 77 2.76 4.70 -3.80
C LEU A 77 1.68 4.69 -4.88
N GLN A 78 1.13 5.85 -5.23
CA GLN A 78 0.15 5.96 -6.33
C GLN A 78 0.74 5.56 -7.69
N ARG A 79 1.99 5.89 -7.96
CA ARG A 79 2.69 5.47 -9.18
C ARG A 79 2.89 3.96 -9.22
N LEU A 80 3.35 3.36 -8.12
CA LEU A 80 3.52 1.92 -8.01
C LEU A 80 2.20 1.17 -8.15
N GLU A 81 1.13 1.67 -7.52
CA GLU A 81 -0.21 1.13 -7.67
C GLU A 81 -0.69 1.20 -9.12
N SER A 82 -0.54 2.35 -9.77
CA SER A 82 -0.91 2.53 -11.17
C SER A 82 -0.09 1.63 -12.10
N GLU A 83 1.21 1.52 -11.90
CA GLU A 83 2.06 0.61 -12.68
C GLU A 83 1.66 -0.85 -12.48
N PHE A 84 1.36 -1.26 -11.23
CA PHE A 84 0.88 -2.61 -10.95
C PHE A 84 -0.47 -2.89 -11.63
N ILE A 85 -1.49 -2.05 -11.37
CA ILE A 85 -2.85 -2.28 -11.85
C ILE A 85 -2.93 -2.14 -13.37
N LEU A 86 -2.50 -1.00 -13.90
CA LEU A 86 -2.67 -0.69 -15.33
C LEU A 86 -1.53 -1.26 -16.18
N GLY A 87 -0.29 -1.06 -15.73
CA GLY A 87 0.90 -1.43 -16.49
C GLY A 87 1.15 -2.93 -16.54
N LYS A 88 0.78 -3.67 -15.50
CA LYS A 88 1.00 -5.14 -15.43
C LYS A 88 -0.30 -5.91 -15.53
N VAL A 89 -1.18 -5.79 -14.55
CA VAL A 89 -2.38 -6.64 -14.42
C VAL A 89 -3.34 -6.45 -15.60
N CYS A 90 -3.82 -5.24 -15.85
CA CYS A 90 -4.78 -4.99 -16.93
C CYS A 90 -4.18 -5.26 -18.31
N LYS A 91 -2.93 -4.86 -18.53
CA LYS A 91 -2.22 -5.10 -19.79
C LYS A 91 -2.05 -6.59 -20.07
N ARG A 92 -1.71 -7.38 -19.07
CA ARG A 92 -1.55 -8.83 -19.20
C ARG A 92 -2.91 -9.52 -19.42
N LEU A 93 -3.93 -9.13 -18.64
CA LEU A 93 -5.28 -9.67 -18.82
C LEU A 93 -5.81 -9.38 -20.23
N TYR A 94 -5.63 -8.18 -20.75
CA TYR A 94 -6.01 -7.83 -22.11
C TYR A 94 -5.27 -8.68 -23.17
N LYS A 95 -3.97 -8.93 -22.95
CA LYS A 95 -3.16 -9.73 -23.88
C LYS A 95 -3.57 -11.21 -23.90
N GLU A 96 -3.82 -11.78 -22.72
CA GLU A 96 -4.16 -13.20 -22.58
C GLU A 96 -5.64 -13.49 -22.82
N HIS A 97 -6.51 -12.53 -22.48
CA HIS A 97 -7.96 -12.61 -22.57
C HIS A 97 -8.57 -11.35 -23.21
N PRO A 98 -8.40 -11.14 -24.53
CA PRO A 98 -8.81 -9.90 -25.22
C PRO A 98 -10.32 -9.60 -25.15
N LYS A 99 -11.14 -10.61 -24.83
CA LYS A 99 -12.59 -10.47 -24.68
C LYS A 99 -13.04 -10.15 -23.24
N ALA A 100 -12.10 -10.18 -22.27
CA ALA A 100 -12.42 -9.89 -20.89
C ALA A 100 -12.73 -8.38 -20.73
N PRO A 101 -13.93 -8.00 -20.30
CA PRO A 101 -14.21 -6.61 -19.96
C PRO A 101 -13.47 -6.25 -18.68
N VAL A 102 -12.75 -5.14 -18.69
CA VAL A 102 -11.98 -4.66 -17.54
C VAL A 102 -12.24 -3.19 -17.33
N PHE A 103 -12.53 -2.80 -16.11
CA PHE A 103 -12.45 -1.41 -15.70
C PHE A 103 -11.85 -1.30 -14.29
N THR A 104 -11.28 -0.16 -13.99
CA THR A 104 -10.61 0.10 -12.73
C THR A 104 -11.27 1.26 -12.00
N LYS A 105 -11.31 1.19 -10.67
CA LYS A 105 -11.76 2.28 -9.82
C LYS A 105 -10.90 2.28 -8.56
N HIS A 106 -10.12 3.35 -8.38
CA HIS A 106 -9.12 3.43 -7.30
C HIS A 106 -8.16 2.22 -7.35
N ASP A 107 -8.02 1.51 -6.24
CA ASP A 107 -7.22 0.30 -6.04
C ASP A 107 -7.92 -1.02 -6.45
N SER A 108 -9.09 -0.91 -7.11
CA SER A 108 -9.90 -2.06 -7.46
C SER A 108 -9.94 -2.29 -8.97
N VAL A 109 -9.92 -3.57 -9.37
CA VAL A 109 -10.09 -4.03 -10.75
C VAL A 109 -11.37 -4.82 -10.84
N TYR A 110 -12.19 -4.51 -11.84
CA TYR A 110 -13.47 -5.17 -12.08
C TYR A 110 -13.46 -5.91 -13.41
N THR A 111 -14.02 -7.11 -13.40
CA THR A 111 -14.25 -7.94 -14.57
C THR A 111 -15.51 -8.77 -14.37
N THR A 112 -15.93 -9.55 -15.36
CA THR A 112 -17.05 -10.48 -15.21
C THR A 112 -16.63 -11.73 -14.42
N GLU A 113 -17.62 -12.44 -13.84
CA GLU A 113 -17.39 -13.65 -13.05
C GLU A 113 -16.59 -14.71 -13.83
N GLU A 114 -16.80 -14.81 -15.13
CA GLU A 114 -16.07 -15.71 -16.03
C GLU A 114 -14.54 -15.53 -15.96
N TYR A 115 -14.10 -14.27 -15.84
CA TYR A 115 -12.65 -13.93 -15.81
C TYR A 115 -12.09 -13.68 -14.42
N ARG A 116 -12.91 -13.79 -13.38
CA ARG A 116 -12.51 -13.49 -11.99
C ARG A 116 -11.28 -14.28 -11.53
N LEU A 117 -11.30 -15.59 -11.74
CA LEU A 117 -10.17 -16.44 -11.32
C LEU A 117 -8.89 -16.16 -12.12
N LYS A 118 -9.04 -15.82 -13.40
CA LYS A 118 -7.90 -15.43 -14.24
C LYS A 118 -7.30 -14.11 -13.78
N LEU A 119 -8.15 -13.12 -13.49
CA LEU A 119 -7.71 -11.86 -12.94
C LEU A 119 -6.96 -12.05 -11.60
N LEU A 120 -7.51 -12.82 -10.67
CA LEU A 120 -6.86 -13.13 -9.39
C LEU A 120 -5.50 -13.79 -9.58
N GLN A 121 -5.39 -14.77 -10.45
CA GLN A 121 -4.13 -15.44 -10.77
C GLN A 121 -3.09 -14.43 -11.28
N ILE A 122 -3.47 -13.60 -12.25
CA ILE A 122 -2.58 -12.57 -12.81
C ILE A 122 -2.15 -11.58 -11.72
N MET A 123 -3.07 -11.14 -10.85
CA MET A 123 -2.75 -10.22 -9.75
C MET A 123 -1.72 -10.83 -8.79
N HIS A 124 -1.86 -12.10 -8.42
CA HIS A 124 -0.89 -12.79 -7.56
C HIS A 124 0.48 -12.91 -8.23
N GLU A 125 0.52 -13.39 -9.46
CA GLU A 125 1.78 -13.56 -10.20
C GLU A 125 2.51 -12.23 -10.43
N GLU A 126 1.80 -11.19 -10.86
CA GLU A 126 2.39 -9.87 -11.09
C GLU A 126 2.84 -9.19 -9.78
N SER A 127 2.11 -9.41 -8.68
CA SER A 127 2.54 -8.87 -7.39
C SER A 127 3.81 -9.55 -6.88
N GLU A 128 3.94 -10.86 -7.07
CA GLU A 128 5.14 -11.59 -6.70
C GLU A 128 6.34 -11.18 -7.55
N LEU A 129 6.14 -10.99 -8.85
CA LEU A 129 7.20 -10.51 -9.76
C LEU A 129 7.65 -9.09 -9.45
N LEU A 130 6.73 -8.19 -9.11
CA LEU A 130 7.03 -6.77 -8.91
C LEU A 130 7.51 -6.45 -7.48
N PHE A 131 6.90 -7.08 -6.48
CA PHE A 131 7.12 -6.75 -5.06
C PHE A 131 7.80 -7.85 -4.26
N GLY A 132 7.97 -9.05 -4.82
CA GLY A 132 8.50 -10.22 -4.11
C GLY A 132 7.56 -10.77 -3.03
N VAL A 133 6.29 -10.36 -3.04
CA VAL A 133 5.26 -10.80 -2.09
C VAL A 133 3.93 -10.96 -2.81
N SER A 134 3.11 -11.88 -2.32
CA SER A 134 1.76 -12.10 -2.83
C SER A 134 0.73 -11.67 -1.78
N PRO A 135 0.19 -10.45 -1.86
CA PRO A 135 -0.79 -9.95 -0.92
C PRO A 135 -2.15 -10.65 -1.08
N THR A 136 -2.99 -10.56 -0.07
CA THR A 136 -4.37 -11.05 -0.14
C THR A 136 -5.24 -10.06 -0.92
N PHE A 137 -5.77 -10.50 -2.05
CA PHE A 137 -6.79 -9.76 -2.80
C PHE A 137 -8.17 -10.19 -2.34
N ARG A 138 -9.06 -9.23 -2.07
CA ARG A 138 -10.42 -9.48 -1.60
C ARG A 138 -11.41 -9.14 -2.72
N PRO A 139 -12.40 -10.01 -2.99
CA PRO A 139 -13.50 -9.63 -3.85
C PRO A 139 -14.31 -8.51 -3.19
N CYS A 140 -14.77 -7.56 -4.01
CA CYS A 140 -15.66 -6.48 -3.58
C CYS A 140 -17.11 -6.93 -3.63
#